data_f94cec36365ed41cfef6431c443c032c
#
_entry.id   f94cec36365ed41cfef6431c443c032c
#
_cell.length_a   1.000
_cell.length_b   1.000
_cell.length_c   1.000
_cell.angle_alpha   90.00
_cell.angle_beta   90.00
_cell.angle_gamma   90.00
#
_symmetry.space_group_name_H-M   'P 1'
#
loop_
_entity.id
_entity.type
_entity.pdbx_description
1 polymer ?
#
loop_
_entity_poly.entity_id
_entity_poly.type
_entity_poly.pdbx_seq_one_letter_code
_entity_poly.pdbx_strand_id
1 'polypeptide(L)'
;MKKTFTLTTLLAGAVVSASVFAAETPKTLNLGILGGQNATQQIGDNQCVKQFLDKELNVDTQLRNSSDYAGVIQGLLGKKIDLVLSMSPSSYASVYIKDPNAVDVVGIAVDDVDQSRGYHSVVIVKADSPYQKLEDLKGKAVGFADPDSTSGYLIPNQAFKEKFGGSVDNKYNNFFSSVTFSGGHEQDILGVLNGQFDGAVTWASMIGDYNTGYTSGAFGRLIRMDHPDLMKQIRIIWQSPLIPNGPILVSNALPADFKAKLITAVNKLDKEDHTCFIKAMGGKQHIGPASVDDYKTIIAMKRELTKGNR
;
A
#
# COMPACT_ATOMS: atom_id res chain seq x y z
N MET A 1 18.41 -10.30 -90.67
CA MET A 1 18.75 -9.24 -89.68
C MET A 1 17.77 -9.38 -88.49
N LYS A 2 18.17 -10.05 -87.41
CA LYS A 2 17.35 -10.20 -86.20
C LYS A 2 17.80 -9.12 -85.23
N LYS A 3 16.90 -8.19 -84.78
CA LYS A 3 17.16 -7.17 -83.75
C LYS A 3 16.71 -7.73 -82.41
N THR A 4 17.65 -7.91 -81.51
CA THR A 4 17.44 -8.31 -80.10
C THR A 4 17.14 -7.07 -79.30
N PHE A 5 15.96 -7.04 -78.65
CA PHE A 5 15.58 -5.96 -77.71
C PHE A 5 15.94 -6.45 -76.28
N THR A 6 16.83 -5.76 -75.61
CA THR A 6 17.19 -6.01 -74.21
C THR A 6 16.31 -5.15 -73.32
N LEU A 7 15.46 -5.77 -72.52
CA LEU A 7 14.57 -5.12 -71.56
C LEU A 7 15.33 -4.96 -70.20
N THR A 8 15.69 -3.75 -69.84
CA THR A 8 16.35 -3.47 -68.56
C THR A 8 15.28 -3.17 -67.52
N THR A 9 15.07 -4.09 -66.57
CA THR A 9 14.13 -3.89 -65.45
C THR A 9 14.82 -3.12 -64.33
N LEU A 10 14.40 -1.87 -64.06
CA LEU A 10 14.80 -1.13 -62.89
C LEU A 10 13.98 -1.60 -61.69
N LEU A 11 14.60 -2.26 -60.70
CA LEU A 11 14.03 -2.49 -59.40
C LEU A 11 14.17 -1.21 -58.57
N ALA A 12 13.09 -0.47 -58.34
CA ALA A 12 13.02 0.61 -57.40
C ALA A 12 12.79 0.02 -56.01
N GLY A 13 13.84 -0.06 -55.16
CA GLY A 13 13.76 -0.46 -53.77
C GLY A 13 13.07 0.65 -52.95
N ALA A 14 11.84 0.43 -52.53
CA ALA A 14 11.17 1.29 -51.56
C ALA A 14 11.78 1.07 -50.18
N VAL A 15 12.62 2.00 -49.72
CA VAL A 15 13.07 2.06 -48.32
C VAL A 15 11.91 2.56 -47.47
N VAL A 16 11.20 1.64 -46.81
CA VAL A 16 10.20 1.99 -45.81
C VAL A 16 10.97 2.45 -44.54
N SER A 17 11.13 3.73 -44.38
CA SER A 17 11.61 4.33 -43.15
C SER A 17 10.54 4.13 -42.08
N ALA A 18 10.72 3.14 -41.21
CA ALA A 18 9.92 2.98 -39.99
C ALA A 18 10.25 4.17 -39.07
N SER A 19 9.38 5.18 -39.08
CA SER A 19 9.42 6.25 -38.09
C SER A 19 9.12 5.62 -36.73
N VAL A 20 10.14 5.42 -35.90
CA VAL A 20 9.97 5.11 -34.48
C VAL A 20 9.37 6.37 -33.85
N PHE A 21 8.06 6.41 -33.70
CA PHE A 21 7.43 7.42 -32.86
C PHE A 21 7.93 7.19 -31.42
N ALA A 22 8.87 8.01 -30.97
CA ALA A 22 9.19 8.07 -29.56
C ALA A 22 7.91 8.47 -28.83
N ALA A 23 7.46 7.62 -27.90
CA ALA A 23 6.27 7.89 -27.11
C ALA A 23 6.48 9.25 -26.38
N GLU A 24 5.51 10.15 -26.51
CA GLU A 24 5.61 11.49 -25.92
C GLU A 24 5.75 11.36 -24.39
N THR A 25 6.72 12.08 -23.81
CA THR A 25 6.92 12.11 -22.37
C THR A 25 5.67 12.66 -21.69
N PRO A 26 5.09 11.96 -20.70
CA PRO A 26 3.92 12.45 -19.98
C PRO A 26 4.20 13.83 -19.36
N LYS A 27 3.25 14.77 -19.50
CA LYS A 27 3.32 16.09 -18.85
C LYS A 27 2.86 16.04 -17.40
N THR A 28 2.06 15.03 -17.05
CA THR A 28 1.46 14.84 -15.72
C THR A 28 1.82 13.46 -15.20
N LEU A 29 2.18 13.39 -13.91
CA LEU A 29 2.40 12.17 -13.16
C LEU A 29 1.37 12.07 -12.02
N ASN A 30 0.63 10.98 -11.90
CA ASN A 30 -0.37 10.80 -10.86
C ASN A 30 0.20 9.92 -9.74
N LEU A 31 0.50 10.51 -8.59
CA LEU A 31 0.93 9.83 -7.37
C LEU A 31 -0.30 9.45 -6.54
N GLY A 32 -0.60 8.16 -6.47
CA GLY A 32 -1.67 7.61 -5.65
C GLY A 32 -1.29 7.55 -4.17
N ILE A 33 -2.16 8.06 -3.32
CA ILE A 33 -2.02 8.04 -1.87
C ILE A 33 -3.15 7.18 -1.31
N LEU A 34 -2.79 6.11 -0.58
CA LEU A 34 -3.74 5.15 -0.04
C LEU A 34 -4.62 5.82 1.04
N GLY A 35 -5.93 5.61 0.96
CA GLY A 35 -6.91 6.16 1.90
C GLY A 35 -6.82 5.62 3.34
N GLY A 36 -7.82 5.95 4.16
CA GLY A 36 -7.93 5.44 5.52
C GLY A 36 -7.03 6.13 6.56
N GLN A 37 -6.60 7.34 6.27
CA GLN A 37 -5.84 8.23 7.16
C GLN A 37 -6.31 9.67 6.97
N ASN A 38 -5.82 10.60 7.82
CA ASN A 38 -6.13 12.02 7.66
C ASN A 38 -5.62 12.54 6.29
N ALA A 39 -6.56 12.89 5.40
CA ALA A 39 -6.25 13.27 4.02
C ALA A 39 -5.36 14.53 3.94
N THR A 40 -5.61 15.54 4.79
CA THR A 40 -4.81 16.77 4.81
C THR A 40 -3.37 16.49 5.21
N GLN A 41 -3.18 15.64 6.22
CA GLN A 41 -1.85 15.22 6.65
C GLN A 41 -1.13 14.43 5.55
N GLN A 42 -1.80 13.46 4.93
CA GLN A 42 -1.21 12.66 3.85
C GLN A 42 -0.79 13.51 2.64
N ILE A 43 -1.63 14.47 2.24
CA ILE A 43 -1.29 15.42 1.17
C ILE A 43 -0.08 16.26 1.59
N GLY A 44 -0.05 16.78 2.82
CA GLY A 44 1.07 17.57 3.35
C GLY A 44 2.38 16.78 3.43
N ASP A 45 2.32 15.50 3.79
CA ASP A 45 3.49 14.62 3.88
C ASP A 45 4.06 14.26 2.49
N ASN A 46 3.24 14.31 1.44
CA ASN A 46 3.65 14.00 0.07
C ASN A 46 3.99 15.24 -0.79
N GLN A 47 3.87 16.47 -0.26
CA GLN A 47 4.21 17.69 -1.03
C GLN A 47 5.68 17.75 -1.44
N CYS A 48 6.60 17.32 -0.58
CA CYS A 48 8.02 17.29 -0.92
C CYS A 48 8.32 16.25 -2.01
N VAL A 49 7.62 15.11 -2.01
CA VAL A 49 7.72 14.09 -3.07
C VAL A 49 7.27 14.68 -4.40
N LYS A 50 6.12 15.38 -4.42
CA LYS A 50 5.65 16.08 -5.62
C LYS A 50 6.72 17.03 -6.15
N GLN A 51 7.25 17.92 -5.30
CA GLN A 51 8.25 18.91 -5.68
C GLN A 51 9.53 18.25 -6.24
N PHE A 52 9.97 17.16 -5.60
CA PHE A 52 11.13 16.41 -6.05
C PHE A 52 10.90 15.78 -7.43
N LEU A 53 9.78 15.08 -7.63
CA LEU A 53 9.46 14.43 -8.90
C LEU A 53 9.21 15.43 -10.03
N ASP A 54 8.54 16.55 -9.75
CA ASP A 54 8.33 17.63 -10.73
C ASP A 54 9.66 18.15 -11.29
N LYS A 55 10.64 18.39 -10.40
CA LYS A 55 11.97 18.85 -10.76
C LYS A 55 12.77 17.81 -11.53
N GLU A 56 12.80 16.55 -11.03
CA GLU A 56 13.62 15.49 -11.61
C GLU A 56 13.13 15.01 -12.97
N LEU A 57 11.80 15.02 -13.18
CA LEU A 57 11.19 14.46 -14.39
C LEU A 57 10.63 15.52 -15.34
N ASN A 58 10.64 16.80 -14.94
CA ASN A 58 10.00 17.91 -15.65
C ASN A 58 8.52 17.63 -15.98
N VAL A 59 7.75 17.24 -14.95
CA VAL A 59 6.32 16.92 -15.00
C VAL A 59 5.55 17.75 -13.98
N ASP A 60 4.21 17.73 -14.06
CA ASP A 60 3.32 18.20 -13.01
C ASP A 60 2.76 16.99 -12.25
N THR A 61 3.31 16.67 -11.08
CA THR A 61 2.83 15.58 -10.25
C THR A 61 1.54 15.96 -9.56
N GLN A 62 0.50 15.17 -9.76
CA GLN A 62 -0.81 15.29 -9.12
C GLN A 62 -0.92 14.30 -7.96
N LEU A 63 -1.15 14.80 -6.75
CA LEU A 63 -1.42 13.95 -5.58
C LEU A 63 -2.86 13.46 -5.65
N ARG A 64 -3.04 12.15 -5.82
CA ARG A 64 -4.35 11.48 -5.92
C ARG A 64 -4.66 10.78 -4.59
N ASN A 65 -5.18 11.53 -3.63
CA ASN A 65 -5.66 10.97 -2.38
C ASN A 65 -7.04 10.34 -2.60
N SER A 66 -7.21 9.11 -2.12
CA SER A 66 -8.48 8.37 -2.16
C SER A 66 -9.10 8.33 -0.77
N SER A 67 -10.44 8.28 -0.69
CA SER A 67 -11.18 8.14 0.58
C SER A 67 -10.96 6.77 1.22
N ASP A 68 -10.71 5.75 0.40
CA ASP A 68 -10.56 4.36 0.77
C ASP A 68 -9.46 3.67 -0.08
N TYR A 69 -9.20 2.41 0.22
CA TYR A 69 -8.21 1.61 -0.50
C TYR A 69 -8.68 1.22 -1.91
N ALA A 70 -9.99 1.05 -2.08
CA ALA A 70 -10.59 0.68 -3.36
C ALA A 70 -10.34 1.74 -4.43
N GLY A 71 -10.33 3.03 -4.07
CA GLY A 71 -10.06 4.12 -5.00
C GLY A 71 -8.67 4.04 -5.65
N VAL A 72 -7.63 3.68 -4.89
CA VAL A 72 -6.27 3.49 -5.44
C VAL A 72 -6.20 2.23 -6.31
N ILE A 73 -6.84 1.12 -5.88
CA ILE A 73 -6.93 -0.12 -6.68
C ILE A 73 -7.56 0.19 -8.05
N GLN A 74 -8.70 0.87 -8.08
CA GLN A 74 -9.39 1.23 -9.32
C GLN A 74 -8.57 2.24 -10.14
N GLY A 75 -7.88 3.18 -9.48
CA GLY A 75 -7.00 4.13 -10.13
C GLY A 75 -5.84 3.47 -10.89
N LEU A 76 -5.19 2.46 -10.30
CA LEU A 76 -4.13 1.67 -10.95
C LEU A 76 -4.68 0.84 -12.11
N LEU A 77 -5.77 0.09 -11.91
CA LEU A 77 -6.40 -0.72 -12.94
C LEU A 77 -6.96 0.13 -14.08
N GLY A 78 -7.48 1.32 -13.77
CA GLY A 78 -8.00 2.29 -14.73
C GLY A 78 -6.92 3.17 -15.38
N LYS A 79 -5.62 2.95 -15.08
CA LYS A 79 -4.49 3.72 -15.63
C LYS A 79 -4.60 5.23 -15.31
N LYS A 80 -5.14 5.56 -14.13
CA LYS A 80 -5.31 6.93 -13.61
C LYS A 80 -4.32 7.26 -12.48
N ILE A 81 -3.60 6.25 -12.00
CA ILE A 81 -2.52 6.35 -11.03
C ILE A 81 -1.28 5.73 -11.67
N ASP A 82 -0.16 6.43 -11.57
CA ASP A 82 1.11 6.09 -12.21
C ASP A 82 2.14 5.55 -11.22
N LEU A 83 2.11 6.05 -9.99
CA LEU A 83 3.04 5.70 -8.90
C LEU A 83 2.27 5.56 -7.59
N VAL A 84 2.62 4.56 -6.78
CA VAL A 84 2.24 4.44 -5.37
C VAL A 84 3.49 4.08 -4.58
N LEU A 85 3.87 4.89 -3.57
CA LEU A 85 5.09 4.66 -2.79
C LEU A 85 4.92 3.56 -1.73
N SER A 86 3.71 3.34 -1.22
CA SER A 86 3.43 2.31 -0.21
C SER A 86 2.01 1.78 -0.39
N MET A 87 1.87 0.72 -1.18
CA MET A 87 0.58 0.07 -1.38
C MET A 87 0.36 -1.01 -0.32
N SER A 88 -0.85 -1.12 0.26
CA SER A 88 -1.18 -2.28 1.10
C SER A 88 -0.94 -3.58 0.32
N PRO A 89 -0.24 -4.59 0.87
CA PRO A 89 -0.03 -5.86 0.16
C PRO A 89 -1.33 -6.55 -0.28
N SER A 90 -2.42 -6.47 0.51
CA SER A 90 -3.75 -6.98 0.13
C SER A 90 -4.35 -6.20 -1.04
N SER A 91 -4.18 -4.87 -1.05
CA SER A 91 -4.63 -4.03 -2.16
C SER A 91 -3.82 -4.30 -3.44
N TYR A 92 -2.50 -4.48 -3.31
CA TYR A 92 -1.66 -4.95 -4.43
C TYR A 92 -2.13 -6.32 -4.94
N ALA A 93 -2.43 -7.26 -4.04
CA ALA A 93 -2.98 -8.57 -4.43
C ALA A 93 -4.30 -8.42 -5.20
N SER A 94 -5.18 -7.48 -4.83
CA SER A 94 -6.41 -7.19 -5.57
C SER A 94 -6.12 -6.70 -7.00
N VAL A 95 -5.13 -5.82 -7.19
CA VAL A 95 -4.67 -5.38 -8.52
C VAL A 95 -4.12 -6.56 -9.31
N TYR A 96 -3.17 -7.31 -8.74
CA TYR A 96 -2.50 -8.43 -9.39
C TYR A 96 -3.45 -9.56 -9.81
N ILE A 97 -4.46 -9.88 -9.00
CA ILE A 97 -5.45 -10.91 -9.31
C ILE A 97 -6.32 -10.50 -10.51
N LYS A 98 -6.62 -9.21 -10.66
CA LYS A 98 -7.42 -8.68 -11.77
C LYS A 98 -6.61 -8.51 -13.04
N ASP A 99 -5.42 -7.95 -12.93
CA ASP A 99 -4.47 -7.75 -14.03
C ASP A 99 -3.03 -7.85 -13.51
N PRO A 100 -2.35 -8.99 -13.68
CA PRO A 100 -0.98 -9.19 -13.24
C PRO A 100 0.05 -8.31 -13.97
N ASN A 101 -0.35 -7.68 -15.08
CA ASN A 101 0.49 -6.78 -15.87
C ASN A 101 0.17 -5.29 -15.65
N ALA A 102 -0.74 -4.94 -14.73
CA ALA A 102 -1.13 -3.54 -14.52
C ALA A 102 0.03 -2.69 -13.98
N VAL A 103 0.85 -3.25 -13.11
CA VAL A 103 1.93 -2.55 -12.40
C VAL A 103 3.18 -3.40 -12.24
N ASP A 104 4.33 -2.74 -12.12
CA ASP A 104 5.58 -3.38 -11.65
C ASP A 104 5.78 -3.09 -10.16
N VAL A 105 6.30 -4.10 -9.42
CA VAL A 105 6.85 -3.93 -8.08
C VAL A 105 8.31 -3.47 -8.25
N VAL A 106 8.59 -2.24 -7.82
CA VAL A 106 9.93 -1.63 -8.05
C VAL A 106 10.73 -1.46 -6.77
N GLY A 107 10.15 -1.75 -5.62
CA GLY A 107 10.81 -1.71 -4.32
C GLY A 107 9.87 -2.03 -3.18
N ILE A 108 10.45 -2.12 -1.99
CA ILE A 108 9.76 -2.30 -0.71
C ILE A 108 10.41 -1.41 0.34
N ALA A 109 9.63 -0.89 1.30
CA ALA A 109 10.20 -0.21 2.45
C ALA A 109 10.95 -1.20 3.35
N VAL A 110 12.15 -0.82 3.80
CA VAL A 110 13.00 -1.58 4.73
C VAL A 110 13.25 -0.69 5.95
N ASP A 111 13.09 -1.21 7.15
CA ASP A 111 13.28 -0.44 8.37
C ASP A 111 14.77 -0.10 8.59
N ASP A 112 15.06 1.17 8.95
CA ASP A 112 16.44 1.66 9.10
C ASP A 112 17.14 1.10 10.36
N VAL A 113 16.36 0.65 11.36
CA VAL A 113 16.91 0.22 12.65
C VAL A 113 17.42 -1.22 12.58
N ASP A 114 16.58 -2.15 12.09
CA ASP A 114 16.90 -3.58 12.11
C ASP A 114 16.91 -4.26 10.73
N GLN A 115 16.71 -3.46 9.67
CA GLN A 115 16.65 -3.93 8.28
C GLN A 115 15.43 -4.85 8.01
N SER A 116 14.42 -4.81 8.87
CA SER A 116 13.19 -5.56 8.66
C SER A 116 12.46 -5.09 7.40
N ARG A 117 11.95 -6.04 6.64
CA ARG A 117 11.18 -5.83 5.41
C ARG A 117 9.68 -6.01 5.64
N GLY A 118 9.25 -5.91 6.90
CA GLY A 118 7.88 -6.20 7.26
C GLY A 118 7.42 -5.50 8.53
N TYR A 119 6.15 -5.68 8.80
CA TYR A 119 5.43 -5.11 9.93
C TYR A 119 4.42 -6.12 10.47
N HIS A 120 3.68 -5.76 11.51
CA HIS A 120 2.69 -6.63 12.15
C HIS A 120 1.29 -6.02 12.13
N SER A 121 0.29 -6.88 11.97
CA SER A 121 -1.07 -6.59 12.42
C SER A 121 -1.13 -6.79 13.93
N VAL A 122 -1.81 -5.88 14.62
CA VAL A 122 -1.99 -5.97 16.07
C VAL A 122 -3.45 -5.72 16.42
N VAL A 123 -3.92 -6.36 17.48
CA VAL A 123 -5.21 -6.04 18.11
C VAL A 123 -4.94 -5.26 19.37
N ILE A 124 -5.59 -4.11 19.48
CA ILE A 124 -5.49 -3.20 20.62
C ILE A 124 -6.80 -3.13 21.39
N VAL A 125 -6.67 -2.82 22.68
CA VAL A 125 -7.75 -2.50 23.60
C VAL A 125 -7.35 -1.31 24.46
N LYS A 126 -8.27 -0.72 25.23
CA LYS A 126 -7.89 0.27 26.27
C LYS A 126 -6.95 -0.36 27.29
N ALA A 127 -5.95 0.40 27.73
CA ALA A 127 -4.97 -0.05 28.73
C ALA A 127 -5.61 -0.42 30.08
N ASP A 128 -6.67 0.29 30.48
CA ASP A 128 -7.42 0.08 31.71
C ASP A 128 -8.53 -0.99 31.59
N SER A 129 -8.74 -1.54 30.39
CA SER A 129 -9.72 -2.61 30.18
C SER A 129 -9.26 -3.95 30.80
N PRO A 130 -10.20 -4.87 31.15
CA PRO A 130 -9.84 -6.19 31.66
C PRO A 130 -9.29 -7.14 30.59
N TYR A 131 -9.27 -6.75 29.31
CA TYR A 131 -8.93 -7.62 28.18
C TYR A 131 -7.42 -7.79 28.06
N GLN A 132 -6.93 -9.05 28.05
CA GLN A 132 -5.50 -9.39 27.98
C GLN A 132 -5.16 -10.22 26.73
N LYS A 133 -6.15 -10.85 26.10
CA LYS A 133 -6.02 -11.76 24.95
C LYS A 133 -7.29 -11.72 24.09
N LEU A 134 -7.23 -12.27 22.88
CA LEU A 134 -8.36 -12.25 21.93
C LEU A 134 -9.63 -12.89 22.48
N GLU A 135 -9.50 -13.94 23.30
CA GLU A 135 -10.65 -14.65 23.89
C GLU A 135 -11.47 -13.77 24.83
N ASP A 136 -10.86 -12.76 25.44
CA ASP A 136 -11.53 -11.83 26.35
C ASP A 136 -12.49 -10.87 25.60
N LEU A 137 -12.37 -10.81 24.27
CA LEU A 137 -13.26 -10.03 23.41
C LEU A 137 -14.55 -10.79 23.05
N LYS A 138 -14.85 -11.93 23.66
CA LYS A 138 -16.12 -12.64 23.46
C LYS A 138 -17.31 -11.74 23.81
N GLY A 139 -18.25 -11.59 22.87
CA GLY A 139 -19.43 -10.72 23.05
C GLY A 139 -19.12 -9.21 23.01
N LYS A 140 -17.93 -8.82 22.53
CA LYS A 140 -17.47 -7.44 22.45
C LYS A 140 -17.53 -6.88 21.04
N ALA A 141 -17.52 -5.55 20.92
CA ALA A 141 -17.49 -4.84 19.64
C ALA A 141 -16.05 -4.71 19.15
N VAL A 142 -15.79 -5.10 17.89
CA VAL A 142 -14.46 -5.06 17.28
C VAL A 142 -14.44 -4.24 16.01
N GLY A 143 -13.42 -3.36 15.87
CA GLY A 143 -13.14 -2.58 14.68
C GLY A 143 -12.13 -3.26 13.75
N PHE A 144 -12.42 -3.23 12.45
CA PHE A 144 -11.48 -3.50 11.35
C PHE A 144 -11.28 -2.22 10.53
N ALA A 145 -10.09 -2.03 9.95
CA ALA A 145 -9.79 -0.79 9.23
C ALA A 145 -10.54 -0.68 7.88
N ASP A 146 -10.03 -1.34 6.86
CA ASP A 146 -10.57 -1.28 5.49
C ASP A 146 -10.60 -2.70 4.90
N PRO A 147 -11.62 -3.09 4.12
CA PRO A 147 -11.74 -4.43 3.52
C PRO A 147 -10.57 -4.84 2.62
N ASP A 148 -9.83 -3.87 2.07
CA ASP A 148 -8.65 -4.11 1.25
C ASP A 148 -7.33 -3.94 2.02
N SER A 149 -7.39 -3.67 3.34
CA SER A 149 -6.21 -3.61 4.21
C SER A 149 -5.65 -5.01 4.50
N THR A 150 -4.32 -5.13 4.52
CA THR A 150 -3.63 -6.37 4.90
C THR A 150 -3.71 -6.59 6.41
N SER A 151 -3.15 -5.66 7.18
CA SER A 151 -3.09 -5.73 8.64
C SER A 151 -4.39 -5.31 9.31
N GLY A 152 -5.18 -4.46 8.67
CA GLY A 152 -6.47 -4.01 9.19
C GLY A 152 -7.63 -4.95 8.87
N TYR A 153 -7.42 -5.97 8.02
CA TYR A 153 -8.47 -6.95 7.73
C TYR A 153 -7.95 -8.32 7.30
N LEU A 154 -7.22 -8.47 6.20
CA LEU A 154 -6.93 -9.79 5.61
C LEU A 154 -6.28 -10.76 6.60
N ILE A 155 -5.21 -10.33 7.26
CA ILE A 155 -4.44 -11.15 8.21
C ILE A 155 -5.23 -11.43 9.49
N PRO A 156 -5.78 -10.43 10.21
CA PRO A 156 -6.57 -10.72 11.41
C PRO A 156 -7.87 -11.47 11.11
N ASN A 157 -8.51 -11.26 9.96
CA ASN A 157 -9.66 -12.05 9.52
C ASN A 157 -9.31 -13.55 9.42
N GLN A 158 -8.15 -13.88 8.83
CA GLN A 158 -7.69 -15.26 8.75
C GLN A 158 -7.45 -15.83 10.16
N ALA A 159 -6.75 -15.09 11.03
CA ALA A 159 -6.48 -15.52 12.40
C ALA A 159 -7.76 -15.71 13.22
N PHE A 160 -8.74 -14.83 13.09
CA PHE A 160 -10.03 -14.93 13.78
C PHE A 160 -10.86 -16.10 13.24
N LYS A 161 -10.85 -16.31 11.92
CA LYS A 161 -11.50 -17.46 11.28
C LYS A 161 -10.91 -18.79 11.77
N GLU A 162 -9.59 -18.89 11.85
CA GLU A 162 -8.92 -20.10 12.37
C GLU A 162 -9.23 -20.35 13.85
N LYS A 163 -9.30 -19.28 14.65
CA LYS A 163 -9.48 -19.37 16.10
C LYS A 163 -10.93 -19.56 16.54
N PHE A 164 -11.86 -18.85 15.90
CA PHE A 164 -13.27 -18.77 16.32
C PHE A 164 -14.23 -19.41 15.31
N GLY A 165 -13.75 -19.72 14.11
CA GLY A 165 -14.57 -20.18 12.98
C GLY A 165 -15.42 -19.07 12.36
N GLY A 166 -16.22 -19.43 11.34
CA GLY A 166 -17.11 -18.47 10.68
C GLY A 166 -16.40 -17.44 9.80
N SER A 167 -17.00 -16.27 9.70
CA SER A 167 -16.52 -15.14 8.90
C SER A 167 -16.91 -13.82 9.54
N VAL A 168 -16.48 -12.71 8.95
CA VAL A 168 -16.90 -11.35 9.33
C VAL A 168 -18.43 -11.18 9.29
N ASP A 169 -19.12 -11.78 8.29
CA ASP A 169 -20.57 -11.63 8.10
C ASP A 169 -21.40 -12.21 9.25
N ASN A 170 -20.93 -13.33 9.83
CA ASN A 170 -21.56 -13.94 11.00
C ASN A 170 -20.81 -13.64 12.31
N LYS A 171 -19.97 -12.60 12.31
CA LYS A 171 -19.20 -12.12 13.46
C LYS A 171 -18.39 -13.26 14.11
N TYR A 172 -17.78 -14.10 13.25
CA TYR A 172 -17.01 -15.28 13.64
C TYR A 172 -17.82 -16.22 14.54
N ASN A 173 -18.91 -16.75 13.98
CA ASN A 173 -19.89 -17.60 14.69
C ASN A 173 -20.50 -16.89 15.91
N ASN A 174 -20.79 -15.59 15.79
CA ASN A 174 -21.28 -14.74 16.88
C ASN A 174 -20.34 -14.67 18.10
N PHE A 175 -19.04 -14.90 17.88
CA PHE A 175 -18.05 -14.71 18.95
C PHE A 175 -18.02 -13.23 19.39
N PHE A 176 -18.02 -12.28 18.42
CA PHE A 176 -18.15 -10.86 18.71
C PHE A 176 -19.62 -10.41 18.72
N SER A 177 -19.95 -9.35 19.47
CA SER A 177 -21.27 -8.72 19.41
C SER A 177 -21.48 -7.96 18.11
N SER A 178 -20.43 -7.24 17.68
CA SER A 178 -20.38 -6.56 16.38
C SER A 178 -18.98 -6.56 15.80
N VAL A 179 -18.94 -6.48 14.46
CA VAL A 179 -17.70 -6.29 13.70
C VAL A 179 -17.97 -5.16 12.70
N THR A 180 -17.15 -4.13 12.71
CA THR A 180 -17.38 -2.91 11.91
C THR A 180 -16.09 -2.48 11.23
N PHE A 181 -16.18 -2.10 9.95
CA PHE A 181 -15.07 -1.44 9.26
C PHE A 181 -15.11 0.06 9.57
N SER A 182 -14.06 0.58 10.20
CA SER A 182 -13.95 1.99 10.61
C SER A 182 -13.52 2.92 9.46
N GLY A 183 -12.99 2.34 8.38
CA GLY A 183 -12.44 3.05 7.22
C GLY A 183 -10.91 3.26 7.28
N GLY A 184 -10.25 3.01 8.43
CA GLY A 184 -8.80 3.15 8.53
C GLY A 184 -8.21 2.87 9.89
N HIS A 185 -6.89 2.78 9.92
CA HIS A 185 -6.14 2.40 11.13
C HIS A 185 -6.20 3.43 12.26
N GLU A 186 -6.21 4.71 11.92
CA GLU A 186 -6.33 5.79 12.89
C GLU A 186 -7.73 5.81 13.50
N GLN A 187 -8.76 5.59 12.68
CA GLN A 187 -10.16 5.49 13.11
C GLN A 187 -10.38 4.31 14.06
N ASP A 188 -9.71 3.17 13.82
CA ASP A 188 -9.73 2.03 14.71
C ASP A 188 -9.16 2.36 16.09
N ILE A 189 -7.99 3.02 16.14
CA ILE A 189 -7.35 3.42 17.39
C ILE A 189 -8.25 4.42 18.14
N LEU A 190 -8.71 5.46 17.45
CA LEU A 190 -9.60 6.47 18.05
C LEU A 190 -10.93 5.88 18.51
N GLY A 191 -11.47 4.89 17.77
CA GLY A 191 -12.66 4.15 18.13
C GLY A 191 -12.51 3.37 19.45
N VAL A 192 -11.32 2.78 19.70
CA VAL A 192 -11.00 2.16 20.99
C VAL A 192 -10.90 3.22 22.09
N LEU A 193 -10.17 4.31 21.88
CA LEU A 193 -10.01 5.37 22.87
C LEU A 193 -11.37 5.99 23.28
N ASN A 194 -12.25 6.19 22.32
CA ASN A 194 -13.59 6.76 22.53
C ASN A 194 -14.63 5.74 23.03
N GLY A 195 -14.27 4.45 23.13
CA GLY A 195 -15.19 3.40 23.59
C GLY A 195 -16.24 2.98 22.56
N GLN A 196 -16.01 3.28 21.28
CA GLN A 196 -16.83 2.78 20.17
C GLN A 196 -16.56 1.30 19.93
N PHE A 197 -15.32 0.87 20.13
CA PHE A 197 -14.88 -0.52 20.06
C PHE A 197 -14.25 -0.94 21.38
N ASP A 198 -14.53 -2.18 21.81
CA ASP A 198 -13.81 -2.82 22.92
C ASP A 198 -12.40 -3.23 22.52
N GLY A 199 -12.21 -3.61 21.26
CA GLY A 199 -10.92 -3.87 20.62
C GLY A 199 -10.94 -3.48 19.15
N ALA A 200 -9.78 -3.19 18.59
CA ALA A 200 -9.68 -2.90 17.16
C ALA A 200 -8.34 -3.35 16.58
N VAL A 201 -8.30 -3.47 15.28
CA VAL A 201 -7.14 -3.96 14.53
C VAL A 201 -6.38 -2.80 13.92
N THR A 202 -5.05 -2.77 14.10
CA THR A 202 -4.20 -1.77 13.46
C THR A 202 -2.85 -2.38 13.08
N TRP A 203 -1.83 -1.55 12.81
CA TRP A 203 -0.51 -2.00 12.41
C TRP A 203 0.62 -1.24 13.11
N ALA A 204 1.73 -1.94 13.29
CA ALA A 204 2.95 -1.40 13.85
C ALA A 204 4.18 -2.18 13.34
N SER A 205 5.32 -1.52 13.27
CA SER A 205 6.60 -2.21 13.00
C SER A 205 7.02 -3.11 14.15
N MET A 206 6.59 -2.80 15.37
CA MET A 206 7.04 -3.41 16.64
C MET A 206 8.56 -3.24 16.86
N ILE A 207 9.19 -2.30 16.17
CA ILE A 207 10.62 -1.99 16.20
C ILE A 207 10.80 -0.60 16.79
N GLY A 208 11.84 -0.40 17.60
CA GLY A 208 12.11 0.86 18.27
C GLY A 208 11.43 0.97 19.63
N ASP A 209 11.09 2.20 20.04
CA ASP A 209 10.54 2.50 21.36
C ASP A 209 9.01 2.43 21.36
N TYR A 210 8.45 1.63 22.27
CA TYR A 210 6.99 1.54 22.49
C TYR A 210 6.36 2.90 22.76
N ASN A 211 6.97 3.75 23.63
CA ASN A 211 6.37 5.02 24.04
C ASN A 211 6.26 6.02 22.88
N THR A 212 7.10 5.92 21.87
CA THR A 212 7.04 6.74 20.64
C THR A 212 6.17 6.13 19.55
N GLY A 213 5.57 4.96 19.78
CA GLY A 213 4.73 4.26 18.83
C GLY A 213 5.49 3.52 17.74
N TYR A 214 6.73 3.12 18.03
CA TYR A 214 7.63 2.37 17.11
C TYR A 214 8.16 3.19 15.91
N THR A 215 8.99 2.58 15.08
CA THR A 215 9.64 3.22 13.92
C THR A 215 8.67 3.52 12.79
N SER A 216 7.65 2.65 12.60
CA SER A 216 6.58 2.84 11.61
C SER A 216 5.26 2.25 12.12
N GLY A 217 4.16 2.84 11.68
CA GLY A 217 2.82 2.38 12.05
C GLY A 217 1.85 3.51 12.33
N ALA A 218 0.61 3.14 12.63
CA ALA A 218 -0.46 4.08 12.94
C ALA A 218 -0.24 4.83 14.26
N PHE A 219 0.41 4.18 15.25
CA PHE A 219 0.65 4.77 16.57
C PHE A 219 1.54 6.01 16.50
N GLY A 220 2.72 5.90 15.88
CA GLY A 220 3.64 7.01 15.76
C GLY A 220 3.05 8.21 15.01
N ARG A 221 2.14 7.96 14.06
CA ARG A 221 1.42 9.06 13.37
C ARG A 221 0.48 9.80 14.31
N LEU A 222 -0.37 9.09 15.04
CA LEU A 222 -1.29 9.73 16.02
C LEU A 222 -0.55 10.46 17.13
N ILE A 223 0.57 9.91 17.62
CA ILE A 223 1.42 10.59 18.61
C ILE A 223 1.91 11.93 18.07
N ARG A 224 2.37 12.00 16.83
CA ARG A 224 2.85 13.24 16.20
C ARG A 224 1.72 14.22 15.86
N MET A 225 0.49 13.75 15.72
CA MET A 225 -0.65 14.64 15.44
C MET A 225 -1.14 15.36 16.69
N ASP A 226 -1.62 14.65 17.69
CA ASP A 226 -2.15 15.25 18.94
C ASP A 226 -2.40 14.22 20.05
N HIS A 227 -1.76 13.06 20.01
CA HIS A 227 -1.97 12.00 21.00
C HIS A 227 -0.64 11.55 21.66
N PRO A 228 0.11 12.45 22.32
CA PRO A 228 1.46 12.13 22.82
C PRO A 228 1.49 10.98 23.85
N ASP A 229 0.40 10.77 24.57
CA ASP A 229 0.26 9.72 25.59
C ASP A 229 -0.47 8.46 25.07
N LEU A 230 -0.64 8.31 23.76
CA LEU A 230 -1.40 7.22 23.14
C LEU A 230 -1.01 5.85 23.71
N MET A 231 0.30 5.54 23.75
CA MET A 231 0.78 4.23 24.14
C MET A 231 0.54 3.89 25.62
N LYS A 232 0.25 4.88 26.47
CA LYS A 232 -0.20 4.69 27.86
C LYS A 232 -1.69 4.35 27.95
N GLN A 233 -2.48 4.69 26.93
CA GLN A 233 -3.93 4.54 26.90
C GLN A 233 -4.39 3.24 26.23
N ILE A 234 -3.49 2.54 25.51
CA ILE A 234 -3.79 1.30 24.82
C ILE A 234 -2.92 0.15 25.30
N ARG A 235 -3.38 -1.06 25.05
CA ARG A 235 -2.65 -2.31 25.22
C ARG A 235 -2.77 -3.14 23.96
N ILE A 236 -1.66 -3.72 23.49
CA ILE A 236 -1.65 -4.72 22.42
C ILE A 236 -1.90 -6.08 23.06
N ILE A 237 -2.94 -6.79 22.61
CA ILE A 237 -3.33 -8.11 23.12
C ILE A 237 -3.10 -9.26 22.13
N TRP A 238 -2.75 -8.93 20.89
CA TRP A 238 -2.42 -9.90 19.86
C TRP A 238 -1.53 -9.25 18.79
N GLN A 239 -0.67 -10.05 18.18
CA GLN A 239 0.24 -9.68 17.11
C GLN A 239 0.30 -10.81 16.09
N SER A 240 0.30 -10.46 14.80
CA SER A 240 0.48 -11.43 13.71
C SER A 240 1.94 -11.83 13.53
N PRO A 241 2.23 -12.91 12.81
CA PRO A 241 3.52 -13.08 12.13
C PRO A 241 3.87 -11.86 11.27
N LEU A 242 5.15 -11.76 10.87
CA LEU A 242 5.63 -10.65 10.03
C LEU A 242 4.91 -10.64 8.68
N ILE A 243 4.40 -9.49 8.30
CA ILE A 243 3.77 -9.20 7.02
C ILE A 243 4.77 -8.41 6.17
N PRO A 244 5.01 -8.73 4.89
CA PRO A 244 5.89 -7.91 4.05
C PRO A 244 5.37 -6.47 3.99
N ASN A 245 6.26 -5.49 4.05
CA ASN A 245 5.92 -4.08 3.87
C ASN A 245 5.27 -3.85 2.49
N GLY A 246 4.55 -2.76 2.36
CA GLY A 246 3.84 -2.42 1.13
C GLY A 246 4.79 -2.21 -0.05
N PRO A 247 4.46 -2.75 -1.25
CA PRO A 247 5.26 -2.53 -2.44
C PRO A 247 5.19 -1.08 -2.92
N ILE A 248 6.30 -0.61 -3.49
CA ILE A 248 6.34 0.56 -4.35
C ILE A 248 5.92 0.09 -5.74
N LEU A 249 4.87 0.71 -6.30
CA LEU A 249 4.26 0.30 -7.56
C LEU A 249 4.37 1.39 -8.62
N VAL A 250 4.75 0.98 -9.83
CA VAL A 250 4.76 1.85 -11.01
C VAL A 250 3.86 1.23 -12.10
N SER A 251 3.01 2.06 -12.69
CA SER A 251 2.06 1.62 -13.73
C SER A 251 2.79 1.20 -15.02
N ASN A 252 2.39 0.06 -15.58
CA ASN A 252 2.86 -0.43 -16.87
C ASN A 252 2.21 0.30 -18.07
N ALA A 253 1.26 1.20 -17.81
CA ALA A 253 0.71 2.06 -18.85
C ALA A 253 1.64 3.21 -19.26
N LEU A 254 2.67 3.51 -18.45
CA LEU A 254 3.67 4.52 -18.76
C LEU A 254 4.60 4.07 -19.91
N PRO A 255 5.06 5.02 -20.78
CA PRO A 255 6.11 4.73 -21.75
C PRO A 255 7.36 4.17 -21.07
N ALA A 256 7.98 3.16 -21.66
CA ALA A 256 9.08 2.39 -21.03
C ALA A 256 10.25 3.30 -20.58
N ASP A 257 10.66 4.25 -21.41
CA ASP A 257 11.76 5.19 -21.09
C ASP A 257 11.38 6.12 -19.93
N PHE A 258 10.14 6.59 -19.88
CA PHE A 258 9.64 7.42 -18.78
C PHE A 258 9.53 6.61 -17.49
N LYS A 259 9.02 5.37 -17.57
CA LYS A 259 8.95 4.46 -16.42
C LYS A 259 10.35 4.22 -15.81
N ALA A 260 11.36 3.97 -16.64
CA ALA A 260 12.74 3.81 -16.16
C ALA A 260 13.28 5.06 -15.44
N LYS A 261 13.00 6.25 -15.98
CA LYS A 261 13.35 7.54 -15.34
C LYS A 261 12.62 7.73 -14.02
N LEU A 262 11.33 7.39 -13.96
CA LEU A 262 10.52 7.46 -12.73
C LEU A 262 11.08 6.55 -11.64
N ILE A 263 11.41 5.30 -11.96
CA ILE A 263 12.03 4.36 -11.02
C ILE A 263 13.35 4.91 -10.49
N THR A 264 14.18 5.48 -11.37
CA THR A 264 15.44 6.13 -11.01
C THR A 264 15.18 7.31 -10.07
N ALA A 265 14.20 8.17 -10.37
CA ALA A 265 13.85 9.33 -9.53
C ALA A 265 13.33 8.91 -8.15
N VAL A 266 12.53 7.85 -8.05
CA VAL A 266 12.06 7.31 -6.75
C VAL A 266 13.24 6.82 -5.90
N ASN A 267 14.18 6.07 -6.48
CA ASN A 267 15.38 5.64 -5.76
C ASN A 267 16.31 6.81 -5.38
N LYS A 268 16.32 7.87 -6.19
CA LYS A 268 17.08 9.09 -5.93
C LYS A 268 16.47 9.90 -4.79
N LEU A 269 15.14 9.96 -4.69
CA LEU A 269 14.43 10.60 -3.58
C LEU A 269 14.85 10.01 -2.24
N ASP A 270 14.88 8.67 -2.12
CA ASP A 270 15.32 8.00 -0.90
C ASP A 270 16.76 8.37 -0.51
N LYS A 271 17.67 8.49 -1.49
CA LYS A 271 19.10 8.75 -1.26
C LYS A 271 19.45 10.22 -1.02
N GLU A 272 18.79 11.14 -1.75
CA GLU A 272 19.15 12.56 -1.78
C GLU A 272 18.24 13.42 -0.89
N ASP A 273 17.00 13.00 -0.66
CA ASP A 273 16.06 13.64 0.25
C ASP A 273 15.35 12.63 1.15
N HIS A 274 16.16 11.87 1.90
CA HIS A 274 15.68 10.83 2.79
C HIS A 274 14.66 11.35 3.83
N THR A 275 14.79 12.59 4.27
CA THR A 275 13.81 13.23 5.18
C THR A 275 12.43 13.32 4.54
N CYS A 276 12.36 13.69 3.27
CA CYS A 276 11.11 13.68 2.51
C CYS A 276 10.57 12.26 2.35
N PHE A 277 11.45 11.31 2.00
CA PHE A 277 11.06 9.91 1.81
C PHE A 277 10.42 9.33 3.08
N ILE A 278 11.09 9.41 4.24
CA ILE A 278 10.55 8.87 5.51
C ILE A 278 9.27 9.58 5.95
N LYS A 279 9.10 10.87 5.63
CA LYS A 279 7.87 11.61 5.90
C LYS A 279 6.71 11.06 5.08
N ALA A 280 6.89 10.86 3.79
CA ALA A 280 5.88 10.31 2.88
C ALA A 280 5.55 8.84 3.22
N MET A 281 6.54 8.04 3.61
CA MET A 281 6.37 6.65 4.01
C MET A 281 5.76 6.49 5.41
N GLY A 282 5.80 7.53 6.24
CA GLY A 282 5.26 7.53 7.60
C GLY A 282 6.12 6.77 8.61
N GLY A 283 7.42 6.55 8.32
CA GLY A 283 8.34 5.85 9.21
C GLY A 283 9.80 5.90 8.75
N LYS A 284 10.71 5.52 9.64
CA LYS A 284 12.16 5.46 9.39
C LYS A 284 12.51 4.26 8.52
N GLN A 285 12.51 4.45 7.22
CA GLN A 285 12.64 3.39 6.22
C GLN A 285 13.39 3.88 4.99
N HIS A 286 14.04 2.96 4.28
CA HIS A 286 14.66 3.17 2.97
C HIS A 286 14.12 2.16 1.95
N ILE A 287 14.47 2.31 0.66
CA ILE A 287 14.03 1.40 -0.40
C ILE A 287 14.97 0.21 -0.51
N GLY A 288 14.41 -0.98 -0.33
CA GLY A 288 15.05 -2.25 -0.65
C GLY A 288 14.47 -2.89 -1.93
N PRO A 289 15.18 -3.89 -2.51
CA PRO A 289 14.68 -4.62 -3.67
C PRO A 289 13.44 -5.44 -3.30
N ALA A 290 12.48 -5.56 -4.24
CA ALA A 290 11.29 -6.39 -4.08
C ALA A 290 10.82 -6.96 -5.42
N SER A 291 10.02 -8.00 -5.34
CA SER A 291 9.38 -8.64 -6.47
C SER A 291 7.99 -9.16 -6.10
N VAL A 292 7.24 -9.66 -7.07
CA VAL A 292 5.95 -10.33 -6.85
C VAL A 292 6.07 -11.51 -5.87
N ASP A 293 7.24 -12.15 -5.82
CA ASP A 293 7.49 -13.31 -4.96
C ASP A 293 7.37 -12.99 -3.46
N ASP A 294 7.70 -11.77 -3.06
CA ASP A 294 7.54 -11.29 -1.68
C ASP A 294 6.06 -11.30 -1.23
N TYR A 295 5.12 -11.27 -2.18
CA TYR A 295 3.68 -11.14 -1.91
C TYR A 295 2.86 -12.40 -2.24
N LYS A 296 3.49 -13.52 -2.62
CA LYS A 296 2.80 -14.76 -3.02
C LYS A 296 1.78 -15.24 -2.01
N THR A 297 2.14 -15.24 -0.73
CA THR A 297 1.25 -15.67 0.36
C THR A 297 0.04 -14.76 0.49
N ILE A 298 0.24 -13.44 0.42
CA ILE A 298 -0.87 -12.46 0.48
C ILE A 298 -1.80 -12.60 -0.72
N ILE A 299 -1.23 -12.80 -1.92
CA ILE A 299 -2.02 -13.02 -3.15
C ILE A 299 -2.86 -14.31 -3.02
N ALA A 300 -2.28 -15.39 -2.49
CA ALA A 300 -3.02 -16.63 -2.26
C ALA A 300 -4.16 -16.44 -1.25
N MET A 301 -3.90 -15.83 -0.10
CA MET A 301 -4.91 -15.54 0.92
C MET A 301 -6.05 -14.64 0.37
N LYS A 302 -5.70 -13.61 -0.43
CA LYS A 302 -6.71 -12.73 -1.04
C LYS A 302 -7.58 -13.46 -2.06
N ARG A 303 -7.00 -14.39 -2.84
CA ARG A 303 -7.76 -15.26 -3.76
C ARG A 303 -8.76 -16.14 -3.02
N GLU A 304 -8.35 -16.75 -1.91
CA GLU A 304 -9.26 -17.60 -1.11
C GLU A 304 -10.39 -16.75 -0.49
N LEU A 305 -10.09 -15.57 0.04
CA LEU A 305 -11.10 -14.67 0.56
C LEU A 305 -12.16 -14.32 -0.51
N THR A 306 -11.72 -14.03 -1.74
CA THR A 306 -12.63 -13.64 -2.83
C THR A 306 -13.44 -14.81 -3.40
N LYS A 307 -12.99 -16.06 -3.26
CA LYS A 307 -13.77 -17.25 -3.64
C LYS A 307 -14.87 -17.55 -2.62
N GLY A 308 -14.60 -17.37 -1.33
CA GLY A 308 -15.56 -17.62 -0.25
C GLY A 308 -16.74 -16.65 -0.22
N ASN A 309 -16.62 -15.52 -0.91
CA ASN A 309 -17.66 -14.49 -1.00
C ASN A 309 -18.51 -14.59 -2.30
N ARG A 310 -18.41 -15.67 -3.06
CA ARG A 310 -19.26 -16.01 -4.20
C ARG A 310 -20.18 -17.17 -3.84
#